data_3c8831342f899cf941cdc20f7132f45e
#
_entry.id   3c8831342f899cf941cdc20f7132f45e
#
_cell.length_a   1.000
_cell.length_b   1.000
_cell.length_c   1.000
_cell.angle_alpha   90.00
_cell.angle_beta   90.00
_cell.angle_gamma   90.00
#
_symmetry.space_group_name_H-M   'P 1'
#
loop_
_entity.id
_entity.type
_entity.pdbx_description
1 polymer ?
#
loop_
_entity_poly.entity_id
_entity_poly.type
_entity_poly.pdbx_seq_one_letter_code
_entity_poly.pdbx_strand_id
1 'polypeptide(L)'
;MVVCLFSILKTFHFISGLPRSGSTLLAAILRQNPRFHAAMTSPVGSLFTALHSTMGLGNEFSEFIDERQRERVLRGIFDLYYQDHEQEVIVDTNRLWCSRLPVLLRLFPKAKVLCTVRNVAWIMDSIERLVRKNALQPSKLFDGPAQSGTVYHRVETLASRDRLVGFSYYALKEAFYSPEARNMLVIDYEHLTQSPEKVLP
;
A
#
# COMPACT_ATOMS: atom_id res chain seq x y z
N MET A 1 -18.35 -18.84 30.78
CA MET A 1 -19.20 -18.40 29.67
C MET A 1 -18.29 -18.36 28.44
N VAL A 2 -18.29 -19.42 27.63
CA VAL A 2 -17.46 -19.49 26.43
C VAL A 2 -18.18 -18.68 25.34
N VAL A 3 -17.73 -17.46 25.08
CA VAL A 3 -18.21 -16.69 23.94
C VAL A 3 -17.58 -17.35 22.72
N CYS A 4 -18.36 -18.18 22.01
CA CYS A 4 -18.03 -18.60 20.65
C CYS A 4 -18.04 -17.35 19.77
N LEU A 5 -16.91 -16.68 19.64
CA LEU A 5 -16.68 -15.69 18.60
C LEU A 5 -16.72 -16.45 17.27
N PHE A 6 -17.86 -16.40 16.59
CA PHE A 6 -17.90 -16.69 15.17
C PHE A 6 -17.01 -15.65 14.48
N SER A 7 -15.75 -16.02 14.26
CA SER A 7 -14.84 -15.20 13.47
C SER A 7 -15.45 -15.09 12.07
N ILE A 8 -15.98 -13.94 11.72
CA ILE A 8 -16.40 -13.64 10.35
C ILE A 8 -15.17 -13.86 9.48
N LEU A 9 -15.27 -14.74 8.50
CA LEU A 9 -14.17 -14.99 7.57
C LEU A 9 -13.93 -13.74 6.72
N LYS A 10 -12.92 -12.94 7.09
CA LYS A 10 -12.60 -11.70 6.41
C LYS A 10 -11.95 -11.95 5.04
N THR A 11 -12.38 -11.19 4.05
CA THR A 11 -11.75 -11.14 2.73
C THR A 11 -10.85 -9.93 2.66
N PHE A 12 -9.58 -10.14 2.30
CA PHE A 12 -8.60 -9.07 2.20
C PHE A 12 -8.40 -8.63 0.75
N HIS A 13 -8.43 -7.32 0.53
CA HIS A 13 -8.03 -6.65 -0.69
C HIS A 13 -7.07 -5.52 -0.35
N PHE A 14 -6.44 -4.92 -1.35
CA PHE A 14 -5.36 -3.97 -1.13
C PHE A 14 -5.51 -2.73 -2.01
N ILE A 15 -5.17 -1.57 -1.47
CA ILE A 15 -4.94 -0.35 -2.25
C ILE A 15 -3.44 -0.09 -2.27
N SER A 16 -2.90 0.13 -3.46
CA SER A 16 -1.50 0.48 -3.69
C SER A 16 -1.38 1.54 -4.80
N GLY A 17 -0.23 1.66 -5.43
CA GLY A 17 0.00 2.56 -6.55
C GLY A 17 0.86 3.77 -6.20
N LEU A 18 0.69 4.86 -6.93
CA LEU A 18 1.53 6.04 -6.81
C LEU A 18 1.14 6.93 -5.62
N PRO A 19 2.08 7.67 -5.02
CA PRO A 19 1.75 8.66 -4.01
C PRO A 19 0.93 9.81 -4.63
N ARG A 20 0.07 10.44 -3.84
CA ARG A 20 -0.75 11.58 -4.29
C ARG A 20 -1.66 11.30 -5.50
N SER A 21 -2.03 10.05 -5.70
CA SER A 21 -2.89 9.57 -6.79
C SER A 21 -4.32 9.21 -6.35
N GLY A 22 -4.75 9.63 -5.16
CA GLY A 22 -6.14 9.48 -4.72
C GLY A 22 -6.46 8.23 -3.92
N SER A 23 -5.47 7.48 -3.41
CA SER A 23 -5.71 6.30 -2.56
C SER A 23 -6.61 6.59 -1.34
N THR A 24 -6.45 7.77 -0.71
CA THR A 24 -7.30 8.20 0.40
C THR A 24 -8.74 8.46 -0.04
N LEU A 25 -8.94 9.05 -1.23
CA LEU A 25 -10.27 9.25 -1.80
C LEU A 25 -10.93 7.92 -2.13
N LEU A 26 -10.19 7.02 -2.77
CA LEU A 26 -10.66 5.67 -3.08
C LEU A 26 -11.09 4.92 -1.81
N ALA A 27 -10.27 4.94 -0.77
CA ALA A 27 -10.61 4.33 0.52
C ALA A 27 -11.87 4.95 1.14
N ALA A 28 -12.04 6.27 1.05
CA ALA A 28 -13.24 6.97 1.54
C ALA A 28 -14.51 6.58 0.78
N ILE A 29 -14.42 6.39 -0.55
CA ILE A 29 -15.53 5.95 -1.38
C ILE A 29 -15.91 4.50 -1.02
N LEU A 30 -14.92 3.59 -0.96
CA LEU A 30 -15.16 2.18 -0.60
C LEU A 30 -15.81 2.04 0.77
N ARG A 31 -15.42 2.87 1.74
CA ARG A 31 -15.98 2.85 3.11
C ARG A 31 -17.44 3.29 3.19
N GLN A 32 -18.01 3.87 2.13
CA GLN A 32 -19.44 4.17 2.09
C GLN A 32 -20.29 2.89 2.07
N ASN A 33 -19.74 1.78 1.60
CA ASN A 33 -20.38 0.48 1.73
C ASN A 33 -20.10 -0.08 3.13
N PRO A 34 -21.15 -0.35 3.95
CA PRO A 34 -21.00 -0.80 5.35
C PRO A 34 -20.30 -2.16 5.50
N ARG A 35 -20.23 -2.96 4.44
CA ARG A 35 -19.50 -4.24 4.44
C ARG A 35 -17.98 -4.07 4.32
N PHE A 36 -17.50 -2.87 3.98
CA PHE A 36 -16.09 -2.61 3.68
C PHE A 36 -15.44 -1.80 4.81
N HIS A 37 -14.33 -2.30 5.31
CA HIS A 37 -13.36 -1.48 6.01
C HIS A 37 -12.28 -1.03 5.01
N ALA A 38 -12.14 0.27 4.81
CA ALA A 38 -11.07 0.87 4.02
C ALA A 38 -10.58 2.12 4.73
N ALA A 39 -9.28 2.23 4.94
CA ALA A 39 -8.67 3.33 5.68
C ALA A 39 -7.42 3.86 4.95
N MET A 40 -6.85 4.93 5.50
CA MET A 40 -5.50 5.38 5.12
C MET A 40 -4.47 4.32 5.51
N THR A 41 -3.23 4.52 5.09
CA THR A 41 -2.11 3.61 5.34
C THR A 41 -2.09 3.06 6.77
N SER A 42 -2.11 1.74 6.89
CA SER A 42 -1.99 1.01 8.15
C SER A 42 -0.51 0.73 8.50
N PRO A 43 -0.20 0.39 9.75
CA PRO A 43 1.13 -0.10 10.13
C PRO A 43 1.42 -1.52 9.62
N VAL A 44 0.43 -2.24 9.11
CA VAL A 44 0.55 -3.64 8.68
C VAL A 44 1.67 -3.83 7.66
N GLY A 45 1.81 -2.90 6.70
CA GLY A 45 2.89 -2.97 5.71
C GLY A 45 4.30 -2.93 6.31
N SER A 46 4.50 -2.12 7.36
CA SER A 46 5.80 -2.07 8.07
C SER A 46 6.05 -3.32 8.88
N LEU A 47 5.05 -3.80 9.62
CA LEU A 47 5.11 -5.05 10.38
C LEU A 47 5.38 -6.24 9.45
N PHE A 48 4.64 -6.31 8.35
CA PHE A 48 4.82 -7.32 7.31
C PHE A 48 6.27 -7.35 6.79
N THR A 49 6.81 -6.17 6.45
CA THR A 49 8.18 -6.07 5.94
C THR A 49 9.20 -6.54 6.97
N ALA A 50 9.06 -6.12 8.22
CA ALA A 50 9.96 -6.52 9.30
C ALA A 50 9.95 -8.04 9.50
N LEU A 51 8.77 -8.66 9.61
CA LEU A 51 8.65 -10.10 9.79
C LEU A 51 9.11 -10.88 8.56
N HIS A 52 8.73 -10.45 7.36
CA HIS A 52 9.16 -11.10 6.12
C HIS A 52 10.70 -11.07 5.97
N SER A 53 11.33 -9.95 6.33
CA SER A 53 12.80 -9.82 6.32
C SER A 53 13.46 -10.71 7.38
N THR A 54 12.93 -10.72 8.61
CA THR A 54 13.47 -11.55 9.70
C THR A 54 13.39 -13.04 9.38
N MET A 55 12.36 -13.49 8.67
CA MET A 55 12.19 -14.88 8.24
C MET A 55 12.85 -15.20 6.90
N GLY A 56 13.54 -14.24 6.28
CA GLY A 56 14.19 -14.39 4.96
C GLY A 56 15.55 -15.07 5.04
N LEU A 57 16.02 -15.57 3.88
CA LEU A 57 17.28 -16.35 3.74
C LEU A 57 18.55 -15.63 4.22
N GLY A 58 18.52 -14.32 4.39
CA GLY A 58 19.65 -13.54 4.93
C GLY A 58 19.73 -13.51 6.46
N ASN A 59 18.86 -14.23 7.16
CA ASN A 59 18.78 -14.24 8.61
C ASN A 59 18.91 -15.68 9.13
N GLU A 60 19.66 -15.87 10.21
CA GLU A 60 19.86 -17.18 10.86
C GLU A 60 18.56 -17.85 11.28
N PHE A 61 17.53 -17.06 11.63
CA PHE A 61 16.20 -17.58 12.01
C PHE A 61 15.46 -18.24 10.85
N SER A 62 15.91 -18.05 9.61
CA SER A 62 15.27 -18.65 8.44
C SER A 62 15.30 -20.18 8.45
N GLU A 63 16.31 -20.79 9.10
CA GLU A 63 16.47 -22.23 9.21
C GLU A 63 15.50 -22.88 10.22
N PHE A 64 15.00 -22.09 11.18
CA PHE A 64 14.06 -22.56 12.21
C PHE A 64 12.59 -22.40 11.83
N ILE A 65 12.31 -21.81 10.68
CA ILE A 65 10.94 -21.45 10.26
C ILE A 65 10.63 -22.11 8.92
N ASP A 66 9.69 -23.05 8.91
CA ASP A 66 9.20 -23.66 7.68
C ASP A 66 8.28 -22.74 6.89
N GLU A 67 7.96 -23.13 5.66
CA GLU A 67 7.15 -22.32 4.76
C GLU A 67 5.70 -22.11 5.26
N ARG A 68 5.12 -23.13 5.89
CA ARG A 68 3.77 -23.04 6.47
C ARG A 68 3.74 -22.12 7.69
N GLN A 69 4.83 -22.10 8.47
CA GLN A 69 4.98 -21.16 9.58
C GLN A 69 5.10 -19.73 9.08
N ARG A 70 5.90 -19.49 8.01
CA ARG A 70 6.00 -18.17 7.36
C ARG A 70 4.63 -17.66 6.89
N GLU A 71 3.87 -18.49 6.20
CA GLU A 71 2.53 -18.15 5.75
C GLU A 71 1.60 -17.80 6.92
N ARG A 72 1.57 -18.63 7.97
CA ARG A 72 0.74 -18.38 9.16
C ARG A 72 1.11 -17.08 9.87
N VAL A 73 2.40 -16.82 10.05
CA VAL A 73 2.88 -15.59 10.72
C VAL A 73 2.53 -14.37 9.90
N LEU A 74 2.82 -14.38 8.59
CA LEU A 74 2.52 -13.23 7.71
C LEU A 74 1.02 -12.98 7.56
N ARG A 75 0.20 -14.04 7.47
CA ARG A 75 -1.25 -13.93 7.43
C ARG A 75 -1.80 -13.47 8.78
N GLY A 76 -1.26 -14.01 9.87
CA GLY A 76 -1.67 -13.70 11.23
C GLY A 76 -1.58 -12.21 11.58
N ILE A 77 -0.66 -11.45 10.98
CA ILE A 77 -0.59 -10.00 11.19
C ILE A 77 -1.89 -9.33 10.75
N PHE A 78 -2.40 -9.71 9.59
CA PHE A 78 -3.65 -9.15 9.06
C PHE A 78 -4.85 -9.59 9.91
N ASP A 79 -4.93 -10.89 10.20
CA ASP A 79 -6.03 -11.46 10.97
C ASP A 79 -6.11 -10.83 12.37
N LEU A 80 -4.97 -10.66 13.06
CA LEU A 80 -4.91 -10.05 14.40
C LEU A 80 -5.11 -8.53 14.36
N TYR A 81 -4.51 -7.82 13.40
CA TYR A 81 -4.64 -6.37 13.32
C TYR A 81 -6.08 -5.94 13.03
N TYR A 82 -6.78 -6.71 12.20
CA TYR A 82 -8.14 -6.41 11.80
C TYR A 82 -9.21 -7.22 12.56
N GLN A 83 -8.86 -7.96 13.61
CA GLN A 83 -9.79 -8.85 14.32
C GLN A 83 -11.03 -8.14 14.84
N ASP A 84 -10.89 -6.93 15.36
CA ASP A 84 -11.95 -6.15 16.00
C ASP A 84 -12.87 -5.41 15.02
N HIS A 85 -12.57 -5.47 13.72
CA HIS A 85 -13.43 -4.88 12.69
C HIS A 85 -14.57 -5.83 12.34
N GLU A 86 -15.79 -5.32 12.31
CA GLU A 86 -17.01 -6.09 12.01
C GLU A 86 -17.22 -6.35 10.50
N GLN A 87 -16.52 -5.58 9.65
CA GLN A 87 -16.66 -5.66 8.20
C GLN A 87 -16.11 -6.97 7.64
N GLU A 88 -16.84 -7.54 6.68
CA GLU A 88 -16.45 -8.77 5.96
C GLU A 88 -15.27 -8.55 5.00
N VAL A 89 -15.18 -7.35 4.43
CA VAL A 89 -14.16 -6.99 3.43
C VAL A 89 -13.22 -5.96 4.00
N ILE A 90 -11.96 -6.33 4.11
CA ILE A 90 -10.89 -5.45 4.57
C ILE A 90 -10.06 -5.01 3.37
N VAL A 91 -9.92 -3.70 3.20
CA VAL A 91 -9.08 -3.11 2.16
C VAL A 91 -7.92 -2.36 2.82
N ASP A 92 -6.76 -2.99 2.88
CA ASP A 92 -5.55 -2.39 3.46
C ASP A 92 -4.83 -1.51 2.43
N THR A 93 -4.45 -0.31 2.86
CA THR A 93 -3.80 0.68 1.99
C THR A 93 -2.32 0.81 2.33
N ASN A 94 -1.45 0.41 1.38
CA ASN A 94 -0.03 0.66 1.47
C ASN A 94 0.63 0.62 0.08
N ARG A 95 1.54 1.56 -0.21
CA ARG A 95 2.31 1.59 -1.46
C ARG A 95 3.19 0.36 -1.67
N LEU A 96 3.54 -0.30 -0.57
CA LEU A 96 4.36 -1.51 -0.55
C LEU A 96 3.70 -2.68 -1.30
N TRP A 97 2.36 -2.74 -1.36
CA TRP A 97 1.66 -3.93 -1.81
C TRP A 97 1.95 -4.32 -3.26
N CYS A 98 2.20 -3.37 -4.16
CA CYS A 98 2.66 -3.69 -5.51
C CYS A 98 4.00 -4.45 -5.51
N SER A 99 4.96 -4.07 -4.67
CA SER A 99 6.25 -4.77 -4.56
C SER A 99 6.16 -6.13 -3.87
N ARG A 100 5.04 -6.45 -3.26
CA ARG A 100 4.78 -7.69 -2.53
C ARG A 100 3.66 -8.54 -3.16
N LEU A 101 3.28 -8.23 -4.39
CA LEU A 101 2.13 -8.84 -5.06
C LEU A 101 2.16 -10.38 -5.07
N PRO A 102 3.27 -11.06 -5.43
CA PRO A 102 3.31 -12.53 -5.41
C PRO A 102 3.04 -13.12 -4.01
N VAL A 103 3.65 -12.54 -2.96
CA VAL A 103 3.47 -13.02 -1.59
C VAL A 103 2.04 -12.75 -1.11
N LEU A 104 1.48 -11.58 -1.41
CA LEU A 104 0.09 -11.27 -1.05
C LEU A 104 -0.90 -12.24 -1.68
N LEU A 105 -0.74 -12.57 -2.96
CA LEU A 105 -1.66 -13.49 -3.65
C LEU A 105 -1.49 -14.94 -3.20
N ARG A 106 -0.32 -15.30 -2.69
CA ARG A 106 -0.11 -16.58 -2.02
C ARG A 106 -0.87 -16.64 -0.69
N LEU A 107 -0.79 -15.59 0.13
CA LEU A 107 -1.49 -15.50 1.42
C LEU A 107 -3.01 -15.33 1.23
N PHE A 108 -3.42 -14.59 0.23
CA PHE A 108 -4.80 -14.21 -0.06
C PHE A 108 -5.13 -14.44 -1.56
N PRO A 109 -5.38 -15.69 -1.99
CA PRO A 109 -5.53 -16.03 -3.42
C PRO A 109 -6.70 -15.31 -4.13
N LYS A 110 -7.71 -14.85 -3.37
CA LYS A 110 -8.86 -14.09 -3.89
C LYS A 110 -8.66 -12.58 -3.87
N ALA A 111 -7.51 -12.12 -3.36
CA ALA A 111 -7.25 -10.68 -3.22
C ALA A 111 -7.21 -9.99 -4.59
N LYS A 112 -7.69 -8.75 -4.59
CA LYS A 112 -7.49 -7.77 -5.67
C LYS A 112 -6.68 -6.60 -5.13
N VAL A 113 -5.85 -6.01 -6.01
CA VAL A 113 -5.02 -4.85 -5.68
C VAL A 113 -5.48 -3.68 -6.53
N LEU A 114 -6.06 -2.69 -5.90
CA LEU A 114 -6.51 -1.45 -6.53
C LEU A 114 -5.32 -0.48 -6.59
N CYS A 115 -4.83 -0.20 -7.78
CA CYS A 115 -3.63 0.59 -7.99
C CYS A 115 -3.98 1.97 -8.51
N THR A 116 -3.93 2.97 -7.62
CA THR A 116 -4.17 4.35 -8.04
C THR A 116 -2.97 4.93 -8.75
N VAL A 117 -3.21 5.55 -9.91
CA VAL A 117 -2.19 6.19 -10.76
C VAL A 117 -2.54 7.64 -11.04
N ARG A 118 -1.53 8.43 -11.33
CA ARG A 118 -1.64 9.82 -11.72
C ARG A 118 -0.42 10.24 -12.53
N ASN A 119 -0.54 11.25 -13.36
CA ASN A 119 0.62 11.83 -14.04
C ASN A 119 1.71 12.23 -13.02
N VAL A 120 2.94 11.77 -13.25
CA VAL A 120 4.07 11.95 -12.31
C VAL A 120 4.40 13.42 -12.09
N ALA A 121 4.27 14.27 -13.12
CA ALA A 121 4.50 15.71 -12.96
C ALA A 121 3.51 16.34 -11.97
N TRP A 122 2.24 15.94 -12.01
CA TRP A 122 1.24 16.40 -11.04
C TRP A 122 1.45 15.86 -9.64
N ILE A 123 2.02 14.65 -9.51
CA ILE A 123 2.45 14.10 -8.22
C ILE A 123 3.56 14.96 -7.63
N MET A 124 4.59 15.27 -8.43
CA MET A 124 5.72 16.11 -8.01
C MET A 124 5.26 17.51 -7.61
N ASP A 125 4.41 18.16 -8.41
CA ASP A 125 3.81 19.45 -8.07
C ASP A 125 3.02 19.40 -6.76
N SER A 126 2.20 18.37 -6.56
CA SER A 126 1.44 18.18 -5.32
C SER A 126 2.34 18.04 -4.08
N ILE A 127 3.46 17.35 -4.20
CA ILE A 127 4.44 17.20 -3.11
C ILE A 127 5.17 18.53 -2.87
N GLU A 128 5.61 19.19 -3.93
CA GLU A 128 6.29 20.49 -3.84
C GLU A 128 5.43 21.55 -3.13
N ARG A 129 4.13 21.62 -3.46
CA ARG A 129 3.18 22.52 -2.76
C ARG A 129 3.10 22.21 -1.27
N LEU A 130 3.12 20.94 -0.86
CA LEU A 130 3.12 20.56 0.56
C LEU A 130 4.43 20.97 1.26
N VAL A 131 5.57 20.77 0.61
CA VAL A 131 6.87 21.18 1.15
C VAL A 131 6.91 22.70 1.34
N ARG A 132 6.47 23.48 0.36
CA ARG A 132 6.41 24.95 0.45
C ARG A 132 5.46 25.43 1.53
N LYS A 133 4.29 24.80 1.65
CA LYS A 133 3.29 25.18 2.69
C LYS A 133 3.83 24.98 4.11
N ASN A 134 4.72 24.03 4.29
CA ASN A 134 5.29 23.69 5.59
C ASN A 134 6.78 24.08 5.69
N ALA A 135 7.15 25.23 5.18
CA ALA A 135 8.55 25.69 5.09
C ALA A 135 9.29 25.74 6.43
N LEU A 136 8.58 25.93 7.55
CA LEU A 136 9.15 25.92 8.89
C LEU A 136 9.33 24.52 9.50
N GLN A 137 8.80 23.48 8.84
CA GLN A 137 8.91 22.10 9.29
C GLN A 137 9.74 21.30 8.28
N PRO A 138 10.92 20.80 8.65
CA PRO A 138 11.70 19.94 7.77
C PRO A 138 10.88 18.72 7.34
N SER A 139 10.81 18.49 6.04
CA SER A 139 10.12 17.31 5.51
C SER A 139 10.99 16.07 5.71
N LYS A 140 10.41 15.00 6.28
CA LYS A 140 11.06 13.68 6.40
C LYS A 140 11.28 12.98 5.05
N LEU A 141 10.89 13.60 3.94
CA LEU A 141 11.12 13.09 2.59
C LEU A 141 12.56 13.31 2.11
N PHE A 142 13.32 14.16 2.80
CA PHE A 142 14.67 14.55 2.44
C PHE A 142 15.60 14.42 3.66
N ASP A 143 16.80 13.88 3.44
CA ASP A 143 17.75 13.62 4.54
C ASP A 143 18.59 14.88 4.89
N GLY A 144 18.53 15.95 4.07
CA GLY A 144 19.26 17.17 4.32
C GLY A 144 19.19 18.20 3.20
N PRO A 145 19.95 19.33 3.36
CA PRO A 145 19.93 20.45 2.39
C PRO A 145 20.31 20.06 0.97
N ALA A 146 21.23 19.11 0.81
CA ALA A 146 21.64 18.63 -0.53
C ALA A 146 20.48 18.03 -1.33
N GLN A 147 19.48 17.46 -0.65
CA GLN A 147 18.30 16.86 -1.27
C GLN A 147 17.09 17.81 -1.32
N SER A 148 17.06 18.82 -0.45
CA SER A 148 15.90 19.69 -0.27
C SER A 148 16.12 21.15 -0.71
N GLY A 149 17.37 21.56 -1.01
CA GLY A 149 17.73 22.96 -1.23
C GLY A 149 17.05 23.65 -2.41
N THR A 150 16.84 22.94 -3.52
CA THR A 150 16.15 23.48 -4.69
C THR A 150 15.01 22.55 -5.12
N VAL A 151 14.08 23.07 -5.94
CA VAL A 151 13.03 22.24 -6.55
C VAL A 151 13.62 21.09 -7.38
N TYR A 152 14.73 21.34 -8.07
CA TYR A 152 15.41 20.33 -8.88
C TYR A 152 15.96 19.20 -8.03
N HIS A 153 16.69 19.50 -6.96
CA HIS A 153 17.18 18.51 -6.00
C HIS A 153 16.04 17.68 -5.38
N ARG A 154 14.92 18.33 -5.04
CA ARG A 154 13.76 17.63 -4.48
C ARG A 154 13.13 16.68 -5.49
N VAL A 155 12.97 17.09 -6.74
CA VAL A 155 12.40 16.25 -7.81
C VAL A 155 13.33 15.05 -8.11
N GLU A 156 14.62 15.27 -8.25
CA GLU A 156 15.62 14.21 -8.45
C GLU A 156 15.61 13.21 -7.30
N THR A 157 15.62 13.71 -6.05
CA THR A 157 15.55 12.86 -4.86
C THR A 157 14.25 12.03 -4.85
N LEU A 158 13.10 12.65 -5.05
CA LEU A 158 11.81 11.94 -5.04
C LEU A 158 11.69 10.90 -6.16
N ALA A 159 12.32 11.14 -7.32
CA ALA A 159 12.31 10.25 -8.46
C ALA A 159 13.28 9.07 -8.34
N SER A 160 14.26 9.14 -7.44
CA SER A 160 15.23 8.05 -7.22
C SER A 160 14.52 6.75 -6.83
N ARG A 161 15.05 5.61 -7.27
CA ARG A 161 14.40 4.29 -7.19
C ARG A 161 14.04 3.85 -5.76
N ASP A 162 14.80 4.27 -4.78
CA ASP A 162 14.62 3.99 -3.35
C ASP A 162 13.77 5.03 -2.61
N ARG A 163 13.34 6.08 -3.31
CA ARG A 163 12.59 7.20 -2.73
C ARG A 163 11.10 7.13 -3.08
N LEU A 164 10.32 8.00 -2.44
CA LEU A 164 8.87 7.93 -2.39
C LEU A 164 8.19 7.70 -3.74
N VAL A 165 8.52 8.50 -4.76
CA VAL A 165 7.88 8.43 -6.07
C VAL A 165 8.50 7.32 -6.91
N GLY A 166 9.84 7.28 -6.96
CA GLY A 166 10.56 6.27 -7.74
C GLY A 166 10.26 4.85 -7.27
N PHE A 167 10.34 4.58 -5.96
CA PHE A 167 9.98 3.26 -5.42
C PHE A 167 8.56 2.83 -5.83
N SER A 168 7.58 3.72 -5.63
CA SER A 168 6.18 3.42 -5.96
C SER A 168 5.98 3.18 -7.46
N TYR A 169 6.66 3.96 -8.31
CA TYR A 169 6.60 3.82 -9.75
C TYR A 169 7.19 2.48 -10.22
N TYR A 170 8.39 2.14 -9.76
CA TYR A 170 9.04 0.88 -10.16
C TYR A 170 8.29 -0.33 -9.62
N ALA A 171 7.83 -0.30 -8.36
CA ALA A 171 7.04 -1.37 -7.79
C ALA A 171 5.73 -1.61 -8.56
N LEU A 172 5.02 -0.53 -8.92
CA LEU A 172 3.82 -0.63 -9.75
C LEU A 172 4.13 -1.17 -11.15
N LYS A 173 5.18 -0.65 -11.79
CA LYS A 173 5.61 -1.08 -13.13
C LYS A 173 5.97 -2.57 -13.15
N GLU A 174 6.78 -3.03 -12.20
CA GLU A 174 7.18 -4.42 -12.08
C GLU A 174 5.96 -5.34 -11.85
N ALA A 175 5.04 -4.93 -10.95
CA ALA A 175 3.79 -5.65 -10.71
C ALA A 175 2.90 -5.72 -11.96
N PHE A 176 2.80 -4.62 -12.71
CA PHE A 176 1.98 -4.54 -13.92
C PHE A 176 2.45 -5.51 -15.04
N TYR A 177 3.76 -5.73 -15.13
CA TYR A 177 4.32 -6.68 -16.10
C TYR A 177 4.52 -8.10 -15.54
N SER A 178 4.07 -8.36 -14.30
CA SER A 178 4.16 -9.68 -13.71
C SER A 178 2.96 -10.57 -14.09
N PRO A 179 3.07 -11.91 -13.94
CA PRO A 179 1.95 -12.83 -14.13
C PRO A 179 0.74 -12.53 -13.21
N GLU A 180 1.00 -11.91 -12.08
CA GLU A 180 0.02 -11.55 -11.06
C GLU A 180 -0.82 -10.32 -11.43
N ALA A 181 -0.47 -9.59 -12.47
CA ALA A 181 -1.15 -8.37 -12.95
C ALA A 181 -2.66 -8.56 -13.16
N ARG A 182 -3.13 -9.78 -13.48
CA ARG A 182 -4.56 -10.14 -13.60
C ARG A 182 -5.37 -9.87 -12.31
N ASN A 183 -4.70 -9.73 -11.17
CA ASN A 183 -5.32 -9.40 -9.90
C ASN A 183 -5.27 -7.91 -9.57
N MET A 184 -4.69 -7.10 -10.46
CA MET A 184 -4.62 -5.65 -10.31
C MET A 184 -5.76 -4.97 -11.07
N LEU A 185 -6.23 -3.86 -10.50
CA LEU A 185 -7.09 -2.89 -11.19
C LEU A 185 -6.39 -1.53 -11.11
N VAL A 186 -6.00 -1.00 -12.26
CA VAL A 186 -5.39 0.33 -12.35
C VAL A 186 -6.48 1.39 -12.43
N ILE A 187 -6.45 2.35 -11.53
CA ILE A 187 -7.45 3.41 -11.39
C ILE A 187 -6.75 4.77 -11.59
N ASP A 188 -7.13 5.46 -12.65
CA ASP A 188 -6.64 6.80 -12.93
C ASP A 188 -7.29 7.82 -12.01
N TYR A 189 -6.47 8.74 -11.45
CA TYR A 189 -6.92 9.76 -10.49
C TYR A 189 -7.93 10.72 -11.08
N GLU A 190 -7.72 11.17 -12.31
CA GLU A 190 -8.57 12.13 -12.99
C GLU A 190 -9.95 11.50 -13.25
N HIS A 191 -10.01 10.24 -13.66
CA HIS A 191 -11.27 9.49 -13.80
C HIS A 191 -11.96 9.27 -12.46
N LEU A 192 -11.21 8.91 -11.42
CA LEU A 192 -11.76 8.71 -10.07
C LEU A 192 -12.39 9.99 -9.51
N THR A 193 -11.82 11.16 -9.82
CA THR A 193 -12.33 12.43 -9.31
C THR A 193 -13.49 13.02 -10.14
N GLN A 194 -13.53 12.74 -11.44
CA GLN A 194 -14.54 13.26 -12.35
C GLN A 194 -15.80 12.39 -12.42
N SER A 195 -15.66 11.10 -12.34
CA SER A 195 -16.76 10.14 -12.53
C SER A 195 -16.55 8.89 -11.65
N PRO A 196 -16.56 9.01 -10.32
CA PRO A 196 -16.30 7.90 -9.41
C PRO A 196 -17.29 6.75 -9.61
N GLU A 197 -18.53 7.01 -9.97
CA GLU A 197 -19.58 6.04 -10.25
C GLU A 197 -19.29 5.16 -11.48
N LYS A 198 -18.44 5.61 -12.40
CA LYS A 198 -18.00 4.81 -13.56
C LYS A 198 -16.79 3.93 -13.23
N VAL A 199 -16.04 4.32 -12.21
CA VAL A 199 -14.83 3.60 -11.77
C VAL A 199 -15.20 2.50 -10.77
N LEU A 200 -16.21 2.79 -9.93
CA LEU A 200 -16.68 1.90 -8.87
C LEU A 200 -18.22 1.82 -8.97
N PRO A 201 -18.75 0.98 -9.83
CA PRO A 201 -20.19 0.81 -10.02
C PRO A 201 -20.89 0.14 -8.82
#